data_7afc90785af0197249769b935d9407f9
#
_entry.id   7afc90785af0197249769b935d9407f9
#
_cell.length_a   1.000
_cell.length_b   1.000
_cell.length_c   1.000
_cell.angle_alpha   90.00
_cell.angle_beta   90.00
_cell.angle_gamma   90.00
#
_symmetry.space_group_name_H-M   'P 1'
#
loop_
_entity.id
_entity.type
_entity.pdbx_description
1 polymer ?
#
loop_
_entity_poly.entity_id
_entity_poly.type
_entity_poly.pdbx_seq_one_letter_code
_entity_poly.pdbx_strand_id
1 'polypeptide(L)'
;IVPTVVGDHIEYSIGHDPQGAPSAGTIAGGKGRCLACESLVENKYIRRQATSKGLGQQLIAIVAEGDRRREYLEPTQVQSDVVVGIERPADVPTQAVPARNHDVDRLPMYGMPTWGDAFTARQLVALTTFSDLVGEARERALRDALSTGMAEGERLEEAGAGATAYADAVATYLALGVSRLTDYNSSICSWSSSRETVRNVFSRQAIPMTWDFLESNPFSKSTGNFLGQIDWVSQSVKGSSTSFAGFVEQSDATVAKYVDVVVSTDPPYYDNIGYSDLSDFFYVWLRRSLKGIHPRLLSTVLVPKEEELVANPYRHGGRDGARCFFEDGFERVFARARRNANPDYPMTVYYAFKQAETTADGRTSTGWATILGAMIRSGWTITATWPMRSERGGRMTSVGTNALASSIVLVLRPRPEDAPIIDRRGLMR
;
A
#
# COMPACT_ATOMS: atom_id res chain seq x y z
N ILE A 1 -20.67 -11.64 18.36
CA ILE A 1 -20.99 -12.84 17.56
C ILE A 1 -20.70 -14.04 18.42
N VAL A 2 -21.69 -14.91 18.59
CA VAL A 2 -21.62 -16.12 19.42
C VAL A 2 -21.65 -17.35 18.51
N PRO A 3 -20.58 -18.17 18.46
CA PRO A 3 -20.58 -19.41 17.72
C PRO A 3 -21.28 -20.52 18.50
N THR A 4 -22.09 -21.34 17.82
CA THR A 4 -22.73 -22.53 18.36
C THR A 4 -22.43 -23.72 17.45
N VAL A 5 -21.99 -24.83 18.03
CA VAL A 5 -21.70 -26.07 17.28
C VAL A 5 -23.01 -26.84 17.10
N VAL A 6 -23.42 -27.08 15.86
CA VAL A 6 -24.63 -27.83 15.49
C VAL A 6 -24.21 -28.98 14.56
N GLY A 7 -24.13 -30.19 15.11
CA GLY A 7 -23.66 -31.35 14.35
C GLY A 7 -22.23 -31.19 13.85
N ASP A 8 -22.04 -31.10 12.55
CA ASP A 8 -20.75 -30.98 11.88
C ASP A 8 -20.41 -29.54 11.37
N HIS A 9 -21.26 -28.57 11.69
CA HIS A 9 -21.08 -27.18 11.29
C HIS A 9 -21.23 -26.21 12.47
N ILE A 10 -20.90 -24.93 12.23
CA ILE A 10 -20.98 -23.86 13.22
C ILE A 10 -22.01 -22.84 12.76
N GLU A 11 -22.97 -22.56 13.62
CA GLU A 11 -23.92 -21.46 13.45
C GLU A 11 -23.47 -20.25 14.26
N TYR A 12 -23.82 -19.05 13.80
CA TYR A 12 -23.48 -17.80 14.46
C TYR A 12 -24.72 -16.98 14.76
N SER A 13 -24.78 -16.47 15.97
CA SER A 13 -25.84 -15.59 16.44
C SER A 13 -25.28 -14.27 16.97
N ILE A 14 -26.16 -13.28 17.12
CA ILE A 14 -25.82 -11.99 17.71
C ILE A 14 -26.14 -11.99 19.19
N GLY A 15 -25.14 -12.08 20.03
CA GLY A 15 -25.30 -11.95 21.50
C GLY A 15 -25.33 -10.49 21.92
N HIS A 16 -26.15 -10.18 22.92
CA HIS A 16 -26.28 -8.85 23.52
C HIS A 16 -25.68 -8.75 24.93
N ASP A 17 -25.19 -9.86 25.47
CA ASP A 17 -24.52 -9.87 26.77
C ASP A 17 -23.02 -9.69 26.61
N PRO A 18 -22.44 -8.55 27.08
CA PRO A 18 -20.99 -8.32 27.02
C PRO A 18 -20.18 -9.34 27.85
N GLN A 19 -20.77 -9.93 28.91
CA GLN A 19 -20.08 -10.91 29.76
C GLN A 19 -19.98 -12.28 29.09
N GLY A 20 -20.90 -12.60 28.16
CA GLY A 20 -20.86 -13.81 27.34
C GLY A 20 -19.96 -13.69 26.09
N ALA A 21 -19.37 -12.55 25.83
CA ALA A 21 -18.53 -12.36 24.66
C ALA A 21 -17.22 -13.14 24.80
N PRO A 22 -16.76 -13.89 23.76
CA PRO A 22 -15.45 -14.52 23.77
C PRO A 22 -14.36 -13.49 23.99
N SER A 23 -13.48 -13.70 24.98
CA SER A 23 -12.39 -12.78 25.30
C SER A 23 -11.25 -12.80 24.28
N ALA A 24 -11.17 -13.82 23.45
CA ALA A 24 -10.15 -14.01 22.41
C ALA A 24 -10.71 -14.72 21.18
N GLY A 25 -10.14 -14.45 20.02
CA GLY A 25 -10.42 -15.21 18.80
C GLY A 25 -9.90 -16.65 18.87
N THR A 26 -10.40 -17.49 17.97
CA THR A 26 -10.01 -18.91 17.90
C THR A 26 -8.63 -19.14 17.29
N ILE A 27 -8.01 -18.12 16.71
CA ILE A 27 -6.65 -18.17 16.14
C ILE A 27 -5.77 -17.13 16.83
N ALA A 28 -4.72 -17.58 17.49
CA ALA A 28 -3.72 -16.73 18.13
C ALA A 28 -2.30 -17.33 17.98
N GLY A 29 -1.29 -16.50 17.73
CA GLY A 29 0.10 -16.93 17.63
C GLY A 29 0.36 -18.00 16.55
N GLY A 30 -0.47 -18.05 15.50
CA GLY A 30 -0.36 -19.06 14.44
C GLY A 30 -0.91 -20.44 14.80
N LYS A 31 -1.67 -20.58 15.89
CA LYS A 31 -2.37 -21.81 16.29
C LYS A 31 -3.87 -21.54 16.31
N GLY A 32 -4.65 -22.49 15.82
CA GLY A 32 -6.11 -22.47 15.91
C GLY A 32 -6.60 -23.33 17.06
N ARG A 33 -7.76 -23.01 17.58
CA ARG A 33 -8.55 -23.87 18.49
C ARG A 33 -9.83 -24.27 17.77
N CYS A 34 -10.11 -25.56 17.66
CA CYS A 34 -11.36 -26.04 17.09
C CYS A 34 -12.53 -25.69 18.01
N LEU A 35 -13.57 -25.05 17.46
CA LEU A 35 -14.78 -24.70 18.25
C LEU A 35 -15.58 -25.93 18.68
N ALA A 36 -15.53 -27.02 17.91
CA ALA A 36 -16.31 -28.22 18.21
C ALA A 36 -15.67 -29.14 19.26
N CYS A 37 -14.34 -29.31 19.24
CA CYS A 37 -13.66 -30.26 20.12
C CYS A 37 -12.52 -29.64 20.94
N GLU A 38 -12.34 -28.35 20.86
CA GLU A 38 -11.30 -27.53 21.53
C GLU A 38 -9.84 -27.96 21.24
N SER A 39 -9.64 -28.92 20.37
CA SER A 39 -8.30 -29.37 19.97
C SER A 39 -7.49 -28.24 19.35
N LEU A 40 -6.19 -28.21 19.66
CA LEU A 40 -5.26 -27.29 19.04
C LEU A 40 -4.97 -27.71 17.60
N VAL A 41 -5.08 -26.76 16.68
CA VAL A 41 -4.80 -26.93 15.26
C VAL A 41 -3.53 -26.15 14.91
N GLU A 42 -2.50 -26.86 14.48
CA GLU A 42 -1.23 -26.22 14.13
C GLU A 42 -1.34 -25.41 12.84
N ASN A 43 -0.60 -24.30 12.78
CA ASN A 43 -0.54 -23.43 11.61
C ASN A 43 -0.15 -24.19 10.33
N LYS A 44 0.78 -25.15 10.43
CA LYS A 44 1.20 -25.99 9.31
C LYS A 44 0.02 -26.79 8.71
N TYR A 45 -0.87 -27.28 9.55
CA TYR A 45 -2.08 -27.97 9.10
C TYR A 45 -3.03 -27.00 8.40
N ILE A 46 -3.29 -25.83 9.00
CA ILE A 46 -4.18 -24.80 8.42
C ILE A 46 -3.67 -24.38 7.03
N ARG A 47 -2.38 -24.05 6.90
CA ARG A 47 -1.76 -23.69 5.63
C ARG A 47 -1.86 -24.79 4.58
N ARG A 48 -1.61 -26.05 4.97
CA ARG A 48 -1.75 -27.19 4.07
C ARG A 48 -3.19 -27.37 3.58
N GLN A 49 -4.18 -27.22 4.45
CA GLN A 49 -5.59 -27.29 4.03
C GLN A 49 -5.94 -26.12 3.09
N ALA A 50 -5.53 -24.91 3.44
CA ALA A 50 -5.77 -23.71 2.64
C ALA A 50 -5.19 -23.81 1.23
N THR A 51 -3.94 -24.32 1.11
CA THR A 51 -3.27 -24.46 -0.20
C THR A 51 -3.75 -25.64 -1.02
N SER A 52 -4.28 -26.71 -0.40
CA SER A 52 -4.72 -27.93 -1.12
C SER A 52 -6.20 -27.94 -1.45
N LYS A 53 -7.05 -27.33 -0.62
CA LYS A 53 -8.52 -27.37 -0.75
C LYS A 53 -9.16 -26.00 -0.87
N GLY A 54 -8.38 -24.93 -0.60
CA GLY A 54 -8.90 -23.59 -0.40
C GLY A 54 -9.51 -23.39 0.99
N LEU A 55 -9.78 -22.14 1.33
CA LEU A 55 -10.54 -21.77 2.53
C LEU A 55 -12.00 -21.48 2.13
N GLY A 56 -12.92 -22.05 2.88
CA GLY A 56 -14.35 -21.74 2.76
C GLY A 56 -14.66 -20.33 3.30
N GLN A 57 -15.84 -19.83 2.96
CA GLN A 57 -16.37 -18.56 3.46
C GLN A 57 -17.75 -18.81 4.06
N GLN A 58 -18.04 -18.13 5.18
CA GLN A 58 -19.34 -18.15 5.81
C GLN A 58 -19.73 -16.73 6.22
N LEU A 59 -20.95 -16.31 5.88
CA LEU A 59 -21.50 -15.05 6.35
C LEU A 59 -21.92 -15.23 7.82
N ILE A 60 -21.27 -14.47 8.72
CA ILE A 60 -21.46 -14.64 10.17
C ILE A 60 -22.30 -13.53 10.80
N ALA A 61 -22.33 -12.35 10.20
CA ALA A 61 -23.13 -11.22 10.68
C ALA A 61 -23.28 -10.17 9.57
N ILE A 62 -24.30 -9.34 9.69
CA ILE A 62 -24.52 -8.15 8.88
C ILE A 62 -24.46 -6.94 9.79
N VAL A 63 -23.72 -5.92 9.37
CA VAL A 63 -23.68 -4.63 10.04
C VAL A 63 -24.47 -3.63 9.21
N ALA A 64 -25.60 -3.20 9.75
CA ALA A 64 -26.49 -2.23 9.12
C ALA A 64 -26.39 -0.85 9.79
N GLU A 65 -26.84 0.17 9.07
CA GLU A 65 -27.01 1.51 9.60
C GLU A 65 -28.38 1.65 10.22
N GLY A 66 -28.44 1.81 11.55
CA GLY A 66 -29.65 2.09 12.28
C GLY A 66 -29.82 3.58 12.60
N ASP A 67 -30.80 3.91 13.45
CA ASP A 67 -30.99 5.29 13.91
C ASP A 67 -29.87 5.71 14.88
N ARG A 68 -28.92 6.48 14.35
CA ARG A 68 -27.74 7.03 15.05
C ARG A 68 -26.78 5.99 15.66
N ARG A 69 -26.88 4.71 15.26
CA ARG A 69 -26.00 3.61 15.70
C ARG A 69 -25.88 2.55 14.64
N ARG A 70 -24.89 1.67 14.79
CA ARG A 70 -24.82 0.44 14.01
C ARG A 70 -25.73 -0.61 14.60
N GLU A 71 -26.37 -1.38 13.73
CA GLU A 71 -27.15 -2.56 14.09
C GLU A 71 -26.46 -3.81 13.56
N TYR A 72 -26.36 -4.81 14.43
CA TYR A 72 -25.76 -6.09 14.11
C TYR A 72 -26.88 -7.10 13.96
N LEU A 73 -26.96 -7.73 12.79
CA LEU A 73 -28.06 -8.61 12.41
C LEU A 73 -27.52 -10.00 12.06
N GLU A 74 -28.29 -11.00 12.35
CA GLU A 74 -28.06 -12.36 11.89
C GLU A 74 -28.35 -12.45 10.38
N PRO A 75 -27.53 -13.20 9.61
CA PRO A 75 -27.78 -13.40 8.20
C PRO A 75 -29.06 -14.22 7.98
N THR A 76 -29.87 -13.82 7.02
CA THR A 76 -30.97 -14.68 6.52
C THR A 76 -30.39 -15.73 5.55
N GLN A 77 -31.15 -16.82 5.33
CA GLN A 77 -30.75 -17.85 4.36
C GLN A 77 -30.55 -17.27 2.95
N VAL A 78 -31.45 -16.37 2.52
CA VAL A 78 -31.32 -15.69 1.22
C VAL A 78 -30.00 -14.92 1.09
N GLN A 79 -29.57 -14.24 2.15
CA GLN A 79 -28.29 -13.51 2.15
C GLN A 79 -27.10 -14.46 2.12
N SER A 80 -27.17 -15.58 2.85
CA SER A 80 -26.16 -16.62 2.84
C SER A 80 -26.05 -17.29 1.45
N ASP A 81 -27.18 -17.55 0.80
CA ASP A 81 -27.22 -18.12 -0.55
C ASP A 81 -26.59 -17.18 -1.59
N VAL A 82 -26.82 -15.87 -1.49
CA VAL A 82 -26.17 -14.86 -2.35
C VAL A 82 -24.66 -14.88 -2.15
N VAL A 83 -24.17 -15.06 -0.91
CA VAL A 83 -22.72 -15.12 -0.64
C VAL A 83 -22.06 -16.29 -1.38
N VAL A 84 -22.72 -17.42 -1.49
CA VAL A 84 -22.19 -18.64 -2.11
C VAL A 84 -22.44 -18.68 -3.62
N GLY A 85 -23.57 -18.11 -4.08
CA GLY A 85 -24.07 -18.28 -5.45
C GLY A 85 -23.46 -17.38 -6.51
N ILE A 86 -22.58 -16.44 -6.17
CA ILE A 86 -21.97 -15.53 -7.16
C ILE A 86 -20.72 -16.19 -7.78
N GLU A 87 -20.76 -16.35 -9.09
CA GLU A 87 -19.61 -16.83 -9.85
C GLU A 87 -18.47 -15.80 -9.90
N ARG A 88 -17.25 -16.29 -9.81
CA ARG A 88 -16.06 -15.46 -9.99
C ARG A 88 -15.94 -15.00 -11.43
N PRO A 89 -15.78 -13.70 -11.73
CA PRO A 89 -15.53 -13.22 -13.08
C PRO A 89 -14.29 -13.86 -13.70
N ALA A 90 -14.31 -14.08 -15.02
CA ALA A 90 -13.19 -14.67 -15.74
C ALA A 90 -12.00 -13.69 -15.85
N ASP A 91 -12.29 -12.41 -16.06
CA ASP A 91 -11.28 -11.36 -16.25
C ASP A 91 -10.95 -10.66 -14.91
N VAL A 92 -10.11 -11.31 -14.12
CA VAL A 92 -9.62 -10.85 -12.81
C VAL A 92 -8.09 -10.81 -12.78
N PRO A 93 -7.46 -10.11 -11.85
CA PRO A 93 -6.02 -10.15 -11.68
C PRO A 93 -5.50 -11.57 -11.40
N THR A 94 -4.76 -12.15 -12.35
CA THR A 94 -4.18 -13.51 -12.27
C THR A 94 -2.68 -13.50 -11.97
N GLN A 95 -2.08 -12.32 -11.80
CA GLN A 95 -0.66 -12.17 -11.52
C GLN A 95 -0.33 -12.77 -10.16
N ALA A 96 0.78 -13.52 -10.12
CA ALA A 96 1.21 -14.22 -8.91
C ALA A 96 1.66 -13.25 -7.81
N VAL A 97 1.27 -13.55 -6.58
CA VAL A 97 1.79 -12.88 -5.38
C VAL A 97 3.14 -13.51 -5.03
N PRO A 98 4.20 -12.73 -4.73
CA PRO A 98 5.50 -13.25 -4.34
C PRO A 98 5.41 -14.16 -3.10
N ALA A 99 5.83 -15.42 -3.24
CA ALA A 99 5.75 -16.42 -2.17
C ALA A 99 6.88 -16.30 -1.12
N ARG A 100 7.93 -15.52 -1.40
CA ARG A 100 9.11 -15.32 -0.53
C ARG A 100 9.33 -13.84 -0.24
N ASN A 101 8.31 -13.18 0.27
CA ASN A 101 8.39 -11.79 0.71
C ASN A 101 7.48 -11.61 1.91
N HIS A 102 8.06 -11.31 3.08
CA HIS A 102 7.32 -11.22 4.35
C HIS A 102 6.19 -10.19 4.37
N ASP A 103 6.21 -9.21 3.46
CA ASP A 103 5.18 -8.17 3.38
C ASP A 103 3.89 -8.67 2.72
N VAL A 104 3.98 -9.67 1.84
CA VAL A 104 2.84 -10.18 1.04
C VAL A 104 2.66 -11.71 1.10
N ASP A 105 3.63 -12.46 1.62
CA ASP A 105 3.68 -13.94 1.60
C ASP A 105 2.53 -14.63 2.35
N ARG A 106 1.78 -13.88 3.16
CA ARG A 106 0.60 -14.41 3.85
C ARG A 106 -0.49 -14.86 2.88
N LEU A 107 -0.64 -14.17 1.74
CA LEU A 107 -1.64 -14.55 0.74
C LEU A 107 -1.37 -15.96 0.16
N PRO A 108 -0.23 -16.25 -0.50
CA PRO A 108 0.04 -17.59 -1.03
C PRO A 108 0.16 -18.64 0.06
N MET A 109 0.64 -18.32 1.27
CA MET A 109 0.67 -19.27 2.39
C MET A 109 -0.70 -19.79 2.80
N TYR A 110 -1.75 -19.01 2.58
CA TYR A 110 -3.12 -19.37 2.92
C TYR A 110 -4.00 -19.60 1.69
N GLY A 111 -3.42 -20.01 0.56
CA GLY A 111 -4.15 -20.46 -0.61
C GLY A 111 -4.64 -19.35 -1.53
N MET A 112 -4.06 -18.17 -1.45
CA MET A 112 -4.33 -17.03 -2.32
C MET A 112 -3.08 -16.71 -3.17
N PRO A 113 -2.75 -17.53 -4.18
CA PRO A 113 -1.51 -17.38 -4.95
C PRO A 113 -1.50 -16.24 -5.95
N THR A 114 -2.64 -15.65 -6.27
CA THR A 114 -2.77 -14.51 -7.20
C THR A 114 -3.37 -13.30 -6.53
N TRP A 115 -3.13 -12.11 -7.09
CA TRP A 115 -3.70 -10.87 -6.55
C TRP A 115 -5.24 -10.85 -6.55
N GLY A 116 -5.87 -11.53 -7.53
CA GLY A 116 -7.32 -11.68 -7.56
C GLY A 116 -7.89 -12.56 -6.43
N ASP A 117 -7.06 -13.41 -5.81
CA ASP A 117 -7.52 -14.27 -4.72
C ASP A 117 -7.66 -13.53 -3.39
N ALA A 118 -7.13 -12.31 -3.30
CA ALA A 118 -7.34 -11.42 -2.16
C ALA A 118 -8.75 -10.80 -2.10
N PHE A 119 -9.64 -11.20 -3.02
CA PHE A 119 -10.99 -10.65 -3.15
C PHE A 119 -12.03 -11.77 -3.25
N THR A 120 -13.20 -11.55 -2.68
CA THR A 120 -14.34 -12.45 -2.88
C THR A 120 -14.90 -12.32 -4.30
N ALA A 121 -15.69 -13.31 -4.74
CA ALA A 121 -16.36 -13.22 -6.04
C ALA A 121 -17.23 -11.96 -6.17
N ARG A 122 -17.93 -11.56 -5.12
CA ARG A 122 -18.75 -10.33 -5.07
C ARG A 122 -17.92 -9.07 -5.22
N GLN A 123 -16.79 -9.00 -4.50
CA GLN A 123 -15.86 -7.87 -4.60
C GLN A 123 -15.25 -7.79 -6.00
N LEU A 124 -14.90 -8.93 -6.60
CA LEU A 124 -14.38 -8.99 -7.96
C LEU A 124 -15.41 -8.50 -8.98
N VAL A 125 -16.68 -8.93 -8.88
CA VAL A 125 -17.76 -8.42 -9.75
C VAL A 125 -17.85 -6.90 -9.65
N ALA A 126 -17.90 -6.36 -8.43
CA ALA A 126 -17.98 -4.91 -8.22
C ALA A 126 -16.76 -4.17 -8.81
N LEU A 127 -15.54 -4.62 -8.48
CA LEU A 127 -14.30 -3.94 -8.88
C LEU A 127 -14.05 -4.05 -10.39
N THR A 128 -14.33 -5.19 -11.03
CA THR A 128 -14.21 -5.32 -12.50
C THR A 128 -15.23 -4.43 -13.19
N THR A 129 -16.49 -4.40 -12.73
CA THR A 129 -17.52 -3.50 -13.25
C THR A 129 -17.12 -2.03 -13.13
N PHE A 130 -16.67 -1.58 -11.97
CA PHE A 130 -16.19 -0.19 -11.79
C PHE A 130 -15.00 0.11 -12.71
N SER A 131 -14.08 -0.85 -12.89
CA SER A 131 -12.93 -0.67 -13.78
C SER A 131 -13.35 -0.53 -15.24
N ASP A 132 -14.34 -1.30 -15.69
CA ASP A 132 -14.86 -1.23 -17.07
C ASP A 132 -15.63 0.08 -17.30
N LEU A 133 -16.43 0.52 -16.32
CA LEU A 133 -17.15 1.79 -16.35
C LEU A 133 -16.23 3.02 -16.44
N VAL A 134 -14.96 2.92 -16.02
CA VAL A 134 -13.96 3.99 -16.25
C VAL A 134 -13.79 4.26 -17.75
N GLY A 135 -13.71 3.21 -18.56
CA GLY A 135 -13.62 3.35 -20.03
C GLY A 135 -14.85 4.00 -20.63
N GLU A 136 -16.04 3.56 -20.23
CA GLU A 136 -17.30 4.14 -20.68
C GLU A 136 -17.45 5.62 -20.28
N ALA A 137 -17.06 5.95 -19.04
CA ALA A 137 -17.06 7.32 -18.55
C ALA A 137 -16.10 8.22 -19.35
N ARG A 138 -14.92 7.70 -19.73
CA ARG A 138 -13.98 8.39 -20.61
C ARG A 138 -14.61 8.71 -21.97
N GLU A 139 -15.23 7.72 -22.61
CA GLU A 139 -15.88 7.93 -23.90
C GLU A 139 -17.02 8.94 -23.83
N ARG A 140 -17.78 8.89 -22.74
CA ARG A 140 -18.84 9.88 -22.50
C ARG A 140 -18.27 11.27 -22.30
N ALA A 141 -17.25 11.43 -21.46
CA ALA A 141 -16.60 12.72 -21.22
C ALA A 141 -16.02 13.32 -22.53
N LEU A 142 -15.43 12.48 -23.37
CA LEU A 142 -14.95 12.90 -24.70
C LEU A 142 -16.08 13.43 -25.58
N ARG A 143 -17.17 12.68 -25.72
CA ARG A 143 -18.34 13.10 -26.54
C ARG A 143 -18.95 14.40 -26.02
N ASP A 144 -19.13 14.49 -24.68
CA ASP A 144 -19.72 15.67 -24.04
C ASP A 144 -18.82 16.91 -24.25
N ALA A 145 -17.50 16.77 -24.09
CA ALA A 145 -16.53 17.84 -24.30
C ALA A 145 -16.52 18.33 -25.77
N LEU A 146 -16.51 17.42 -26.73
CA LEU A 146 -16.61 17.77 -28.15
C LEU A 146 -17.94 18.49 -28.48
N SER A 147 -19.06 18.05 -27.92
CA SER A 147 -20.38 18.67 -28.12
C SER A 147 -20.45 20.10 -27.56
N THR A 148 -19.65 20.46 -26.57
CA THR A 148 -19.53 21.84 -26.06
C THR A 148 -18.62 22.74 -26.90
N GLY A 149 -18.05 22.22 -28.00
CA GLY A 149 -17.14 22.94 -28.88
C GLY A 149 -15.67 22.91 -28.46
N MET A 150 -15.30 22.06 -27.51
CA MET A 150 -13.88 21.86 -27.17
C MET A 150 -13.16 21.19 -28.35
N ALA A 151 -11.98 21.68 -28.73
CA ALA A 151 -11.15 21.05 -29.75
C ALA A 151 -10.73 19.62 -29.29
N GLU A 152 -10.63 18.69 -30.23
CA GLU A 152 -10.29 17.29 -29.91
C GLU A 152 -8.96 17.17 -29.20
N GLY A 153 -7.89 17.72 -29.76
CA GLY A 153 -6.55 17.78 -29.17
C GLY A 153 -5.85 16.44 -29.05
N GLU A 154 -4.62 16.47 -28.55
CA GLU A 154 -3.78 15.31 -28.32
C GLU A 154 -4.06 14.65 -26.94
N ARG A 155 -3.53 13.45 -26.75
CA ARG A 155 -3.70 12.68 -25.51
C ARG A 155 -2.99 13.31 -24.32
N LEU A 156 -3.49 13.05 -23.12
CA LEU A 156 -2.88 13.51 -21.86
C LEU A 156 -1.43 13.04 -21.71
N GLU A 157 -1.11 11.78 -22.06
CA GLU A 157 0.24 11.21 -21.98
C GLU A 157 1.26 11.92 -22.88
N GLU A 158 0.78 12.59 -23.93
CA GLU A 158 1.57 13.38 -24.87
C GLU A 158 1.61 14.87 -24.51
N ALA A 159 1.28 15.20 -23.25
CA ALA A 159 1.11 16.55 -22.76
C ALA A 159 0.06 17.36 -23.57
N GLY A 160 -0.92 16.66 -24.15
CA GLY A 160 -1.98 17.25 -24.93
C GLY A 160 -2.96 18.08 -24.12
N ALA A 161 -3.78 18.84 -24.85
CA ALA A 161 -4.89 19.62 -24.32
C ALA A 161 -6.13 19.39 -25.20
N GLY A 162 -7.31 19.79 -24.72
CA GLY A 162 -8.57 19.59 -25.44
C GLY A 162 -9.39 18.43 -24.91
N ALA A 163 -10.39 18.00 -25.69
CA ALA A 163 -11.39 17.02 -25.28
C ALA A 163 -10.79 15.64 -24.96
N THR A 164 -9.79 15.21 -25.74
CA THR A 164 -9.12 13.92 -25.54
C THR A 164 -8.34 13.91 -24.23
N ALA A 165 -7.50 14.92 -23.98
CA ALA A 165 -6.76 15.04 -22.72
C ALA A 165 -7.67 15.21 -21.51
N TYR A 166 -8.77 15.95 -21.66
CA TYR A 166 -9.78 16.11 -20.61
C TYR A 166 -10.43 14.77 -20.26
N ALA A 167 -10.83 13.98 -21.25
CA ALA A 167 -11.42 12.68 -21.04
C ALA A 167 -10.43 11.68 -20.40
N ASP A 168 -9.16 11.70 -20.83
CA ASP A 168 -8.07 10.92 -20.24
C ASP A 168 -7.87 11.30 -18.74
N ALA A 169 -7.93 12.58 -18.40
CA ALA A 169 -7.81 13.06 -17.03
C ALA A 169 -8.99 12.60 -16.16
N VAL A 170 -10.23 12.72 -16.66
CA VAL A 170 -11.43 12.23 -15.95
C VAL A 170 -11.30 10.74 -15.66
N ALA A 171 -10.95 9.94 -16.67
CA ALA A 171 -10.76 8.50 -16.50
C ALA A 171 -9.64 8.17 -15.50
N THR A 172 -8.54 8.92 -15.54
CA THR A 172 -7.43 8.74 -14.59
C THR A 172 -7.89 8.95 -13.15
N TYR A 173 -8.63 10.01 -12.88
CA TYR A 173 -9.16 10.27 -11.54
C TYR A 173 -10.20 9.24 -11.09
N LEU A 174 -11.08 8.79 -11.99
CA LEU A 174 -12.03 7.71 -11.69
C LEU A 174 -11.31 6.39 -11.36
N ALA A 175 -10.29 6.04 -12.13
CA ALA A 175 -9.47 4.85 -11.86
C ALA A 175 -8.70 4.93 -10.54
N LEU A 176 -8.21 6.11 -10.15
CA LEU A 176 -7.64 6.32 -8.81
C LEU A 176 -8.69 6.10 -7.70
N GLY A 177 -9.95 6.49 -7.94
CA GLY A 177 -11.07 6.17 -7.06
C GLY A 177 -11.33 4.68 -6.95
N VAL A 178 -11.31 3.92 -8.08
CA VAL A 178 -11.41 2.45 -8.09
C VAL A 178 -10.22 1.82 -7.36
N SER A 179 -9.00 2.26 -7.64
CA SER A 179 -7.79 1.79 -6.95
C SER A 179 -7.91 1.98 -5.42
N ARG A 180 -8.37 3.15 -4.99
CA ARG A 180 -8.59 3.42 -3.57
C ARG A 180 -9.72 2.55 -2.98
N LEU A 181 -10.74 2.21 -3.78
CA LEU A 181 -11.82 1.33 -3.36
C LEU A 181 -11.30 -0.08 -3.02
N THR A 182 -10.29 -0.59 -3.73
CA THR A 182 -9.71 -1.92 -3.48
C THR A 182 -9.14 -2.05 -2.06
N ASP A 183 -8.61 -0.97 -1.50
CA ASP A 183 -8.08 -0.94 -0.12
C ASP A 183 -9.17 -1.11 0.95
N TYR A 184 -10.44 -0.91 0.59
CA TYR A 184 -11.60 -1.08 1.48
C TYR A 184 -12.53 -2.23 1.09
N ASN A 185 -12.33 -2.82 -0.08
CA ASN A 185 -13.14 -3.90 -0.64
C ASN A 185 -12.27 -5.10 -1.02
N SER A 186 -11.68 -5.74 -0.02
CA SER A 186 -10.84 -6.93 -0.14
C SER A 186 -11.17 -7.89 1.01
N SER A 187 -10.96 -9.19 0.82
CA SER A 187 -11.09 -10.20 1.88
C SER A 187 -10.02 -10.07 2.98
N ILE A 188 -9.16 -9.06 2.88
CA ILE A 188 -8.15 -8.71 3.88
C ILE A 188 -8.61 -7.54 4.78
N CYS A 189 -9.71 -6.87 4.46
CA CYS A 189 -10.28 -5.81 5.29
C CYS A 189 -10.83 -6.37 6.60
N SER A 190 -10.63 -5.66 7.71
CA SER A 190 -11.12 -6.08 9.03
C SER A 190 -12.10 -5.08 9.63
N TRP A 191 -12.80 -5.50 10.68
CA TRP A 191 -13.67 -4.62 11.44
C TRP A 191 -12.91 -3.84 12.51
N SER A 192 -13.15 -2.54 12.63
CA SER A 192 -12.66 -1.71 13.71
C SER A 192 -13.73 -1.52 14.77
N SER A 193 -13.69 -2.33 15.82
CA SER A 193 -14.71 -2.28 16.89
C SER A 193 -14.79 -0.93 17.59
N SER A 194 -13.64 -0.23 17.75
CA SER A 194 -13.61 1.08 18.42
C SER A 194 -14.22 2.22 17.60
N ARG A 195 -14.33 2.05 16.29
CA ARG A 195 -14.87 3.07 15.36
C ARG A 195 -16.11 2.60 14.65
N GLU A 196 -16.51 1.36 14.84
CA GLU A 196 -17.62 0.69 14.16
C GLU A 196 -17.60 0.91 12.64
N THR A 197 -16.44 0.66 12.01
CA THR A 197 -16.24 0.86 10.57
C THR A 197 -15.24 -0.14 10.01
N VAL A 198 -15.20 -0.25 8.68
CA VAL A 198 -14.19 -1.04 7.99
C VAL A 198 -12.79 -0.47 8.25
N ARG A 199 -11.84 -1.35 8.52
CA ARG A 199 -10.42 -1.05 8.52
C ARG A 199 -9.83 -1.55 7.21
N ASN A 200 -9.17 -0.65 6.49
CA ASN A 200 -8.57 -0.92 5.20
C ASN A 200 -7.39 -1.91 5.28
N VAL A 201 -7.02 -2.49 4.14
CA VAL A 201 -5.91 -3.45 4.00
C VAL A 201 -4.60 -2.85 4.50
N PHE A 202 -4.25 -1.66 4.02
CA PHE A 202 -3.01 -0.95 4.33
C PHE A 202 -3.08 -0.11 5.63
N SER A 203 -3.84 -0.58 6.62
CA SER A 203 -3.71 -0.08 7.99
C SER A 203 -2.36 -0.44 8.63
N ARG A 204 -1.60 -1.34 8.00
CA ARG A 204 -0.22 -1.75 8.31
C ARG A 204 0.59 -1.72 7.01
N GLN A 205 1.91 -1.71 7.13
CA GLN A 205 2.85 -1.76 6.00
C GLN A 205 3.16 -3.21 5.58
N ALA A 206 2.16 -4.06 5.59
CA ALA A 206 2.21 -5.45 5.14
C ALA A 206 0.79 -5.94 4.92
N ILE A 207 0.60 -6.96 4.08
CA ILE A 207 -0.70 -7.59 3.86
C ILE A 207 -0.83 -8.79 4.82
N PRO A 208 -1.61 -8.68 5.90
CA PRO A 208 -1.83 -9.76 6.86
C PRO A 208 -2.86 -10.77 6.33
N MET A 209 -2.89 -11.98 6.89
CA MET A 209 -4.07 -12.82 6.80
C MET A 209 -5.15 -12.28 7.75
N THR A 210 -6.37 -12.10 7.23
CA THR A 210 -7.55 -11.69 8.00
C THR A 210 -8.57 -12.83 7.96
N TRP A 211 -8.94 -13.36 9.12
CA TRP A 211 -9.86 -14.48 9.24
C TRP A 211 -11.31 -14.03 9.23
N ASP A 212 -11.61 -13.01 10.03
CA ASP A 212 -12.94 -12.40 10.13
C ASP A 212 -12.95 -11.12 9.31
N PHE A 213 -12.90 -11.27 7.99
CA PHE A 213 -12.86 -10.11 7.10
C PHE A 213 -14.24 -9.45 6.98
N LEU A 214 -14.22 -8.16 6.71
CA LEU A 214 -15.41 -7.37 6.42
C LEU A 214 -15.54 -7.13 4.92
N GLU A 215 -16.74 -7.29 4.41
CA GLU A 215 -17.12 -6.89 3.06
C GLU A 215 -17.96 -5.62 3.13
N SER A 216 -17.42 -4.49 2.64
CA SER A 216 -18.18 -3.25 2.61
C SER A 216 -19.07 -3.16 1.37
N ASN A 217 -20.25 -2.55 1.54
CA ASN A 217 -21.15 -2.28 0.41
C ASN A 217 -20.64 -1.02 -0.34
N PRO A 218 -20.16 -1.14 -1.60
CA PRO A 218 -19.62 0.00 -2.36
C PRO A 218 -20.66 1.08 -2.71
N PHE A 219 -21.97 0.77 -2.56
CA PHE A 219 -23.07 1.69 -2.83
C PHE A 219 -23.65 2.34 -1.57
N SER A 220 -23.14 1.97 -0.39
CA SER A 220 -23.59 2.55 0.88
C SER A 220 -23.08 3.99 1.05
N LYS A 221 -23.49 4.65 2.15
CA LYS A 221 -22.92 5.91 2.62
C LYS A 221 -21.83 5.72 3.68
N SER A 222 -21.52 4.46 4.03
CA SER A 222 -20.50 4.11 5.03
C SER A 222 -19.09 4.13 4.45
N THR A 223 -18.08 4.13 5.31
CA THR A 223 -16.68 4.02 4.91
C THR A 223 -16.46 2.82 3.99
N GLY A 224 -15.71 2.99 2.92
CA GLY A 224 -15.45 1.96 1.91
C GLY A 224 -16.41 1.99 0.72
N ASN A 225 -17.31 2.99 0.63
CA ASN A 225 -18.17 3.19 -0.53
C ASN A 225 -17.43 3.91 -1.67
N PHE A 226 -17.90 3.72 -2.92
CA PHE A 226 -17.26 4.27 -4.12
C PHE A 226 -17.30 5.80 -4.18
N LEU A 227 -18.46 6.41 -3.93
CA LEU A 227 -18.59 7.88 -4.00
C LEU A 227 -17.69 8.58 -3.00
N GLY A 228 -17.53 8.03 -1.80
CA GLY A 228 -16.59 8.56 -0.81
C GLY A 228 -15.13 8.49 -1.28
N GLN A 229 -14.73 7.49 -2.11
CA GLN A 229 -13.39 7.45 -2.69
C GLN A 229 -13.22 8.54 -3.76
N ILE A 230 -14.25 8.79 -4.58
CA ILE A 230 -14.23 9.87 -5.57
C ILE A 230 -14.20 11.25 -4.90
N ASP A 231 -14.91 11.45 -3.79
CA ASP A 231 -14.86 12.70 -3.03
C ASP A 231 -13.46 13.01 -2.53
N TRP A 232 -12.73 12.00 -2.02
CA TRP A 232 -11.33 12.17 -1.62
C TRP A 232 -10.43 12.59 -2.79
N VAL A 233 -10.57 11.97 -3.95
CA VAL A 233 -9.85 12.35 -5.18
C VAL A 233 -10.19 13.78 -5.58
N SER A 234 -11.49 14.13 -5.60
CA SER A 234 -11.97 15.48 -5.94
C SER A 234 -11.41 16.55 -5.00
N GLN A 235 -11.39 16.28 -3.69
CA GLN A 235 -10.81 17.21 -2.70
C GLN A 235 -9.31 17.38 -2.90
N SER A 236 -8.59 16.30 -3.22
CA SER A 236 -7.15 16.36 -3.51
C SER A 236 -6.86 17.21 -4.75
N VAL A 237 -7.63 17.04 -5.83
CA VAL A 237 -7.51 17.85 -7.05
C VAL A 237 -7.77 19.33 -6.76
N LYS A 238 -8.84 19.66 -6.00
CA LYS A 238 -9.15 21.03 -5.60
C LYS A 238 -8.05 21.66 -4.76
N GLY A 239 -7.48 20.89 -3.82
CA GLY A 239 -6.39 21.33 -2.94
C GLY A 239 -5.03 21.47 -3.63
N SER A 240 -4.84 20.82 -4.78
CA SER A 240 -3.60 20.83 -5.56
C SER A 240 -3.68 21.73 -6.79
N SER A 241 -4.69 22.61 -6.87
CA SER A 241 -4.84 23.52 -8.01
C SER A 241 -3.61 24.43 -8.15
N THR A 242 -2.95 24.36 -9.30
CA THR A 242 -1.75 25.13 -9.64
C THR A 242 -1.86 25.60 -11.09
N SER A 243 -1.20 26.71 -11.41
CA SER A 243 -1.07 27.22 -12.77
C SER A 243 -0.01 26.50 -13.61
N PHE A 244 0.76 25.59 -12.99
CA PHE A 244 1.82 24.86 -13.67
C PHE A 244 1.43 23.39 -13.89
N ALA A 245 1.79 22.86 -15.06
CA ALA A 245 1.64 21.45 -15.35
C ALA A 245 2.64 20.63 -14.54
N GLY A 246 2.15 19.54 -13.91
CA GLY A 246 3.00 18.52 -13.28
C GLY A 246 3.41 17.46 -14.29
N PHE A 247 4.58 16.87 -14.08
CA PHE A 247 5.07 15.74 -14.83
C PHE A 247 5.39 14.57 -13.90
N VAL A 248 4.99 13.36 -14.27
CA VAL A 248 5.26 12.13 -13.51
C VAL A 248 5.94 11.11 -14.41
N GLU A 249 7.05 10.58 -13.95
CA GLU A 249 7.84 9.56 -14.65
C GLU A 249 8.20 8.43 -13.68
N GLN A 250 8.13 7.19 -14.14
CA GLN A 250 8.76 6.06 -13.47
C GLN A 250 10.18 5.92 -14.01
N SER A 251 11.17 6.16 -13.14
CA SER A 251 12.58 6.14 -13.52
C SER A 251 13.44 5.59 -12.38
N ASP A 252 14.49 4.86 -12.73
CA ASP A 252 15.53 4.48 -11.79
C ASP A 252 16.34 5.72 -11.38
N ALA A 253 16.35 6.03 -10.09
CA ALA A 253 17.04 7.19 -9.53
C ALA A 253 18.56 7.17 -9.78
N THR A 254 19.18 6.00 -10.02
CA THR A 254 20.61 5.90 -10.32
C THR A 254 20.97 6.42 -11.71
N VAL A 255 19.99 6.50 -12.63
CA VAL A 255 20.17 6.96 -14.01
C VAL A 255 19.33 8.19 -14.36
N ALA A 256 18.45 8.64 -13.47
CA ALA A 256 17.59 9.80 -13.66
C ALA A 256 18.38 11.08 -13.99
N LYS A 257 17.75 12.01 -14.71
CA LYS A 257 18.35 13.30 -15.09
C LYS A 257 17.98 14.36 -14.06
N TYR A 258 18.95 14.84 -13.30
CA TYR A 258 18.79 15.90 -12.29
C TYR A 258 19.33 17.25 -12.81
N VAL A 259 18.93 17.64 -14.02
CA VAL A 259 19.40 18.89 -14.65
C VAL A 259 18.39 20.01 -14.40
N ASP A 260 18.84 21.14 -13.90
CA ASP A 260 18.05 22.33 -13.62
C ASP A 260 16.84 22.07 -12.68
N VAL A 261 17.02 21.20 -11.71
CA VAL A 261 15.99 20.85 -10.73
C VAL A 261 16.48 21.05 -9.30
N VAL A 262 15.55 21.37 -8.41
CA VAL A 262 15.74 21.26 -6.96
C VAL A 262 15.26 19.88 -6.54
N VAL A 263 16.14 19.11 -5.92
CA VAL A 263 15.83 17.72 -5.51
C VAL A 263 15.27 17.69 -4.10
N SER A 264 14.08 17.11 -3.97
CA SER A 264 13.46 16.78 -2.68
C SER A 264 13.02 15.33 -2.74
N THR A 265 13.54 14.47 -1.86
CA THR A 265 13.33 13.02 -1.95
C THR A 265 13.03 12.38 -0.59
N ASP A 266 12.15 11.37 -0.61
CA ASP A 266 11.89 10.44 0.49
C ASP A 266 12.28 9.04 0.00
N PRO A 267 13.54 8.62 0.24
CA PRO A 267 14.06 7.37 -0.29
C PRO A 267 13.51 6.16 0.48
N PRO A 268 13.53 4.95 -0.11
CA PRO A 268 13.18 3.73 0.61
C PRO A 268 14.04 3.54 1.86
N TYR A 269 13.43 3.00 2.91
CA TYR A 269 14.15 2.67 4.15
C TYR A 269 14.81 1.31 4.00
N TYR A 270 15.97 1.13 4.61
CA TYR A 270 16.92 0.03 4.40
C TYR A 270 16.26 -1.34 4.07
N ASP A 271 15.65 -2.02 5.03
CA ASP A 271 15.07 -3.37 4.86
C ASP A 271 13.60 -3.47 5.31
N ASN A 272 12.95 -2.33 5.54
CA ASN A 272 11.69 -2.30 6.25
C ASN A 272 10.49 -2.68 5.41
N ILE A 273 10.44 -2.29 4.14
CA ILE A 273 9.21 -2.38 3.33
C ILE A 273 9.57 -2.64 1.87
N GLY A 274 9.02 -3.72 1.30
CA GLY A 274 9.03 -3.96 -0.14
C GLY A 274 7.91 -3.17 -0.82
N TYR A 275 8.13 -1.89 -1.08
CA TYR A 275 7.12 -0.99 -1.64
C TYR A 275 6.59 -1.49 -2.98
N SER A 276 7.46 -1.97 -3.85
CA SER A 276 7.08 -2.50 -5.16
C SER A 276 6.20 -3.74 -5.07
N ASP A 277 6.45 -4.62 -4.09
CA ASP A 277 5.62 -5.81 -3.87
C ASP A 277 4.23 -5.45 -3.33
N LEU A 278 4.16 -4.50 -2.39
CA LEU A 278 2.89 -3.99 -1.87
C LEU A 278 2.11 -3.20 -2.92
N SER A 279 2.81 -2.46 -3.77
CA SER A 279 2.22 -1.65 -4.84
C SER A 279 1.52 -2.50 -5.90
N ASP A 280 1.92 -3.75 -6.10
CA ASP A 280 1.27 -4.68 -7.03
C ASP A 280 -0.23 -4.85 -6.73
N PHE A 281 -0.63 -4.80 -5.45
CA PHE A 281 -2.03 -4.86 -5.05
C PHE A 281 -2.91 -3.79 -5.72
N PHE A 282 -2.38 -2.59 -5.88
CA PHE A 282 -3.06 -1.49 -6.56
C PHE A 282 -2.78 -1.48 -8.06
N TYR A 283 -1.56 -1.82 -8.44
CA TYR A 283 -1.09 -1.73 -9.82
C TYR A 283 -1.91 -2.60 -10.78
N VAL A 284 -2.28 -3.82 -10.38
CA VAL A 284 -3.08 -4.71 -11.24
C VAL A 284 -4.43 -4.12 -11.61
N TRP A 285 -5.05 -3.34 -10.74
CA TRP A 285 -6.31 -2.64 -10.97
C TRP A 285 -6.15 -1.35 -11.76
N LEU A 286 -5.12 -0.56 -11.46
CA LEU A 286 -4.78 0.64 -12.25
C LEU A 286 -4.43 0.26 -13.68
N ARG A 287 -3.65 -0.80 -13.86
CA ARG A 287 -3.30 -1.31 -15.20
C ARG A 287 -4.52 -1.76 -15.97
N ARG A 288 -5.47 -2.46 -15.34
CA ARG A 288 -6.75 -2.83 -15.95
C ARG A 288 -7.49 -1.61 -16.51
N SER A 289 -7.64 -0.56 -15.70
CA SER A 289 -8.42 0.62 -16.04
C SER A 289 -7.70 1.60 -16.98
N LEU A 290 -6.37 1.73 -16.85
CA LEU A 290 -5.61 2.84 -17.43
C LEU A 290 -4.52 2.47 -18.43
N LYS A 291 -4.25 1.18 -18.70
CA LYS A 291 -3.21 0.79 -19.67
C LYS A 291 -3.43 1.42 -21.05
N GLY A 292 -4.67 1.61 -21.46
CA GLY A 292 -5.02 2.28 -22.71
C GLY A 292 -4.80 3.79 -22.70
N ILE A 293 -4.70 4.42 -21.52
CA ILE A 293 -4.55 5.87 -21.32
C ILE A 293 -3.07 6.21 -21.03
N HIS A 294 -2.41 5.44 -20.17
CA HIS A 294 -1.00 5.61 -19.80
C HIS A 294 -0.17 4.36 -20.15
N PRO A 295 -0.04 4.01 -21.47
CA PRO A 295 0.63 2.77 -21.88
C PRO A 295 2.10 2.69 -21.46
N ARG A 296 2.83 3.81 -21.42
CA ARG A 296 4.24 3.82 -20.99
C ARG A 296 4.39 3.50 -19.51
N LEU A 297 3.59 4.13 -18.64
CA LEU A 297 3.62 3.95 -17.20
C LEU A 297 3.14 2.55 -16.77
N LEU A 298 2.18 1.97 -17.51
CA LEU A 298 1.54 0.69 -17.18
C LEU A 298 1.93 -0.43 -18.18
N SER A 299 3.14 -0.34 -18.73
CA SER A 299 3.67 -1.28 -19.75
C SER A 299 3.97 -2.67 -19.17
N THR A 300 4.47 -2.73 -17.95
CA THR A 300 4.85 -3.98 -17.27
C THR A 300 3.63 -4.74 -16.74
N VAL A 301 3.78 -6.04 -16.48
CA VAL A 301 2.71 -6.89 -15.92
C VAL A 301 2.49 -6.59 -14.43
N LEU A 302 3.57 -6.37 -13.70
CA LEU A 302 3.63 -5.96 -12.29
C LEU A 302 4.60 -4.78 -12.16
N VAL A 303 4.63 -4.15 -11.01
CA VAL A 303 5.57 -3.07 -10.70
C VAL A 303 7.02 -3.56 -10.86
N PRO A 304 7.92 -2.82 -11.53
CA PRO A 304 9.35 -3.13 -11.58
C PRO A 304 9.95 -3.19 -10.18
N LYS A 305 10.82 -4.17 -9.93
CA LYS A 305 11.34 -4.49 -8.58
C LYS A 305 12.86 -4.52 -8.49
N GLU A 306 13.54 -4.80 -9.61
CA GLU A 306 15.00 -5.01 -9.63
C GLU A 306 15.78 -3.77 -9.23
N GLU A 307 15.30 -2.59 -9.62
CA GLU A 307 15.95 -1.30 -9.38
C GLU A 307 15.51 -0.64 -8.06
N GLU A 308 14.54 -1.22 -7.35
CA GLU A 308 14.08 -0.69 -6.07
C GLU A 308 15.20 -0.79 -5.02
N LEU A 309 15.70 0.36 -4.54
CA LEU A 309 16.81 0.43 -3.58
C LEU A 309 16.36 0.06 -2.16
N VAL A 310 15.92 -1.18 -1.98
CA VAL A 310 15.59 -1.80 -0.70
C VAL A 310 16.52 -2.99 -0.48
N ALA A 311 17.05 -3.15 0.72
CA ALA A 311 17.94 -4.26 1.06
C ALA A 311 17.14 -5.57 1.21
N ASN A 312 16.57 -6.09 0.12
CA ASN A 312 15.79 -7.31 0.09
C ASN A 312 16.68 -8.54 -0.15
N PRO A 313 16.89 -9.41 0.88
CA PRO A 313 17.78 -10.57 0.74
C PRO A 313 17.31 -11.60 -0.30
N TYR A 314 16.02 -11.65 -0.58
CA TYR A 314 15.47 -12.63 -1.53
C TYR A 314 15.75 -12.25 -3.00
N ARG A 315 15.95 -10.96 -3.29
CA ARG A 315 16.27 -10.45 -4.63
C ARG A 315 17.77 -10.40 -4.89
N HIS A 316 18.59 -10.15 -3.87
CA HIS A 316 20.00 -9.81 -4.02
C HIS A 316 20.97 -10.85 -3.43
N GLY A 317 20.61 -12.14 -3.46
CA GLY A 317 21.54 -13.22 -3.10
C GLY A 317 21.89 -13.30 -1.61
N GLY A 318 20.97 -12.92 -0.72
CA GLY A 318 21.14 -12.96 0.72
C GLY A 318 21.44 -11.60 1.34
N ARG A 319 21.67 -11.56 2.65
CA ARG A 319 21.80 -10.32 3.42
C ARG A 319 22.97 -9.44 2.98
N ASP A 320 24.12 -10.04 2.69
CA ASP A 320 25.32 -9.28 2.28
C ASP A 320 25.14 -8.68 0.90
N GLY A 321 24.60 -9.45 -0.07
CA GLY A 321 24.28 -8.94 -1.39
C GLY A 321 23.25 -7.81 -1.37
N ALA A 322 22.21 -7.95 -0.56
CA ALA A 322 21.19 -6.91 -0.37
C ALA A 322 21.78 -5.64 0.23
N ARG A 323 22.69 -5.76 1.20
CA ARG A 323 23.40 -4.62 1.80
C ARG A 323 24.26 -3.90 0.75
N CYS A 324 25.07 -4.63 0.01
CA CYS A 324 25.92 -4.03 -1.04
C CYS A 324 25.08 -3.34 -2.11
N PHE A 325 24.00 -3.97 -2.57
CA PHE A 325 23.10 -3.38 -3.55
C PHE A 325 22.52 -2.04 -3.06
N PHE A 326 22.07 -1.98 -1.82
CA PHE A 326 21.54 -0.76 -1.20
C PHE A 326 22.60 0.33 -1.07
N GLU A 327 23.77 0.00 -0.50
CA GLU A 327 24.88 0.93 -0.28
C GLU A 327 25.40 1.54 -1.59
N ASP A 328 25.71 0.69 -2.57
CA ASP A 328 26.22 1.11 -3.88
C ASP A 328 25.16 1.89 -4.68
N GLY A 329 23.92 1.48 -4.59
CA GLY A 329 22.81 2.16 -5.25
C GLY A 329 22.61 3.59 -4.74
N PHE A 330 22.56 3.78 -3.43
CA PHE A 330 22.45 5.11 -2.82
C PHE A 330 23.65 5.99 -3.12
N GLU A 331 24.86 5.45 -3.08
CA GLU A 331 26.06 6.22 -3.45
C GLU A 331 25.98 6.70 -4.91
N ARG A 332 25.53 5.85 -5.84
CA ARG A 332 25.29 6.25 -7.25
C ARG A 332 24.23 7.35 -7.38
N VAL A 333 23.10 7.25 -6.68
CA VAL A 333 22.04 8.28 -6.70
C VAL A 333 22.58 9.62 -6.21
N PHE A 334 23.22 9.65 -5.03
CA PHE A 334 23.77 10.89 -4.46
C PHE A 334 24.92 11.47 -5.28
N ALA A 335 25.81 10.64 -5.83
CA ALA A 335 26.88 11.10 -6.72
C ALA A 335 26.32 11.70 -8.02
N ARG A 336 25.25 11.13 -8.57
CA ARG A 336 24.58 11.65 -9.75
C ARG A 336 23.86 12.97 -9.48
N ALA A 337 23.09 13.04 -8.40
CA ALA A 337 22.46 14.28 -7.98
C ALA A 337 23.49 15.38 -7.71
N ARG A 338 24.66 15.04 -7.11
CA ARG A 338 25.74 15.97 -6.81
C ARG A 338 26.36 16.62 -8.07
N ARG A 339 26.54 15.84 -9.13
CA ARG A 339 27.11 16.33 -10.40
C ARG A 339 26.26 17.41 -11.08
N ASN A 340 24.96 17.35 -10.89
CA ASN A 340 23.99 18.26 -11.52
C ASN A 340 23.32 19.18 -10.50
N ALA A 341 23.83 19.24 -9.26
CA ALA A 341 23.23 20.05 -8.20
C ALA A 341 23.34 21.55 -8.52
N ASN A 342 22.22 22.26 -8.37
CA ASN A 342 22.22 23.71 -8.39
C ASN A 342 22.92 24.21 -7.11
N PRO A 343 23.95 25.07 -7.19
CA PRO A 343 24.67 25.57 -6.02
C PRO A 343 23.82 26.49 -5.15
N ASP A 344 22.82 27.16 -5.73
CA ASP A 344 22.00 28.15 -5.04
C ASP A 344 20.94 27.50 -4.13
N TYR A 345 20.52 26.24 -4.44
CA TYR A 345 19.47 25.54 -3.73
C TYR A 345 19.98 24.25 -3.07
N PRO A 346 19.51 23.94 -1.85
CA PRO A 346 19.85 22.69 -1.22
C PRO A 346 19.05 21.52 -1.81
N MET A 347 19.61 20.31 -1.75
CA MET A 347 18.86 19.08 -1.85
C MET A 347 18.28 18.74 -0.46
N THR A 348 17.03 18.28 -0.40
CA THR A 348 16.41 17.78 0.84
C THR A 348 16.13 16.29 0.76
N VAL A 349 16.45 15.58 1.85
CA VAL A 349 16.21 14.13 1.98
C VAL A 349 15.40 13.88 3.24
N TYR A 350 14.21 13.32 3.07
CA TYR A 350 13.35 12.89 4.17
C TYR A 350 13.73 11.48 4.56
N TYR A 351 13.99 11.24 5.82
CA TYR A 351 14.34 9.91 6.29
C TYR A 351 13.77 9.63 7.68
N ALA A 352 13.03 8.53 7.82
CA ALA A 352 12.52 8.12 9.11
C ALA A 352 13.55 7.24 9.82
N PHE A 353 13.90 7.60 11.05
CA PHE A 353 14.80 6.86 11.90
C PHE A 353 14.03 5.90 12.82
N LYS A 354 14.36 4.62 12.75
CA LYS A 354 13.90 3.62 13.72
C LYS A 354 15.04 3.30 14.68
N GLN A 355 14.92 3.77 15.92
CA GLN A 355 15.96 3.62 16.95
C GLN A 355 16.11 2.16 17.47
N ALA A 356 15.37 1.19 16.93
CA ALA A 356 15.19 -0.14 17.51
C ALA A 356 16.23 -1.19 17.10
N GLU A 357 17.43 -0.82 16.64
CA GLU A 357 18.47 -1.78 16.35
C GLU A 357 19.80 -1.40 16.99
N THR A 358 19.79 -1.21 18.30
CA THR A 358 20.99 -1.42 19.10
C THR A 358 21.14 -2.93 19.26
N THR A 359 21.96 -3.55 18.41
CA THR A 359 22.43 -4.91 18.67
C THR A 359 23.12 -4.94 20.03
N ALA A 360 23.11 -6.10 20.70
CA ALA A 360 23.77 -6.31 22.00
C ALA A 360 25.23 -5.84 22.06
N ASP A 361 25.85 -5.57 20.90
CA ASP A 361 27.23 -5.08 20.72
C ASP A 361 27.36 -3.56 20.61
N GLY A 362 26.29 -2.76 20.86
CA GLY A 362 26.34 -1.30 20.85
C GLY A 362 26.53 -0.68 19.46
N ARG A 363 26.33 -1.42 18.37
CA ARG A 363 26.40 -0.89 17.01
C ARG A 363 25.12 -0.16 16.65
N THR A 364 25.26 1.09 16.25
CA THR A 364 24.21 1.96 15.71
C THR A 364 23.53 1.31 14.48
N SER A 365 22.23 1.58 14.29
CA SER A 365 21.43 1.16 13.15
C SER A 365 22.24 1.28 11.84
N THR A 366 22.48 0.15 11.19
CA THR A 366 23.24 0.05 9.93
C THR A 366 22.68 0.96 8.85
N GLY A 367 21.36 1.08 8.74
CA GLY A 367 20.70 1.87 7.69
C GLY A 367 20.99 3.37 7.76
N TRP A 368 21.02 3.97 8.98
CA TRP A 368 21.31 5.39 9.15
C TRP A 368 22.77 5.74 8.79
N ALA A 369 23.70 4.97 9.35
CA ALA A 369 25.14 5.17 9.06
C ALA A 369 25.45 4.97 7.57
N THR A 370 24.78 4.03 6.92
CA THR A 370 24.91 3.76 5.48
C THR A 370 24.47 4.94 4.64
N ILE A 371 23.28 5.49 4.88
CA ILE A 371 22.75 6.63 4.12
C ILE A 371 23.63 7.88 4.31
N LEU A 372 23.97 8.23 5.57
CA LEU A 372 24.85 9.36 5.83
C LEU A 372 26.23 9.18 5.20
N GLY A 373 26.78 7.96 5.26
CA GLY A 373 28.04 7.60 4.61
C GLY A 373 27.98 7.78 3.10
N ALA A 374 26.90 7.35 2.45
CA ALA A 374 26.71 7.51 1.00
C ALA A 374 26.63 8.99 0.61
N MET A 375 25.92 9.84 1.36
CA MET A 375 25.88 11.28 1.12
C MET A 375 27.26 11.92 1.23
N ILE A 376 28.01 11.65 2.31
CA ILE A 376 29.33 12.24 2.55
C ILE A 376 30.34 11.76 1.50
N ARG A 377 30.39 10.47 1.18
CA ARG A 377 31.30 9.93 0.16
C ARG A 377 31.00 10.48 -1.24
N SER A 378 29.73 10.77 -1.52
CA SER A 378 29.29 11.38 -2.77
C SER A 378 29.55 12.89 -2.86
N GLY A 379 30.22 13.49 -1.89
CA GLY A 379 30.61 14.91 -1.90
C GLY A 379 29.52 15.88 -1.48
N TRP A 380 28.60 15.44 -0.62
CA TRP A 380 27.61 16.30 0.02
C TRP A 380 28.05 16.72 1.43
N THR A 381 27.65 17.91 1.85
CA THR A 381 27.69 18.39 3.21
C THR A 381 26.28 18.48 3.77
N ILE A 382 26.03 17.90 4.94
CA ILE A 382 24.77 18.05 5.67
C ILE A 382 24.84 19.37 6.43
N THR A 383 24.09 20.36 5.99
CA THR A 383 24.14 21.74 6.53
C THR A 383 23.08 22.02 7.59
N ALA A 384 21.99 21.25 7.59
CA ALA A 384 20.96 21.33 8.60
C ALA A 384 20.15 20.02 8.71
N THR A 385 19.49 19.82 9.85
CA THR A 385 18.56 18.74 10.10
C THR A 385 17.30 19.30 10.74
N TRP A 386 16.13 18.94 10.20
CA TRP A 386 14.85 19.39 10.74
C TRP A 386 14.00 18.19 11.15
N PRO A 387 13.72 18.00 12.44
CA PRO A 387 12.81 16.95 12.88
C PRO A 387 11.37 17.34 12.53
N MET A 388 10.65 16.41 11.89
CA MET A 388 9.25 16.58 11.54
C MET A 388 8.40 15.49 12.23
N ARG A 389 7.33 15.88 12.90
CA ARG A 389 6.34 14.94 13.44
C ARG A 389 5.47 14.41 12.30
N SER A 390 5.95 13.38 11.61
CA SER A 390 5.22 12.72 10.54
C SER A 390 4.35 11.55 11.04
N GLU A 391 4.62 11.07 12.25
CA GLU A 391 4.00 9.87 12.79
C GLU A 391 2.92 10.19 13.83
N ARG A 392 1.75 9.50 13.72
CA ARG A 392 0.71 9.60 14.76
C ARG A 392 1.18 8.88 16.02
N GLY A 393 1.11 9.55 17.17
CA GLY A 393 1.25 8.89 18.48
C GLY A 393 0.20 7.81 18.65
N GLY A 394 0.59 6.60 19.11
CA GLY A 394 -0.32 5.47 19.33
C GLY A 394 -0.26 4.35 18.29
N ARG A 395 0.74 4.31 17.41
CA ARG A 395 1.02 3.10 16.61
C ARG A 395 1.40 1.94 17.53
N MET A 396 0.90 0.73 17.27
CA MET A 396 1.25 -0.47 18.07
C MET A 396 2.76 -0.76 18.07
N THR A 397 3.49 -0.29 17.07
CA THR A 397 4.96 -0.38 16.98
C THR A 397 5.69 0.63 17.87
N SER A 398 5.01 1.63 18.42
CA SER A 398 5.60 2.63 19.32
C SER A 398 5.27 2.38 20.80
N VAL A 399 4.40 1.42 21.11
CA VAL A 399 4.05 1.08 22.49
C VAL A 399 5.19 0.27 23.10
N GLY A 400 5.87 0.84 24.09
CA GLY A 400 6.97 0.18 24.82
C GLY A 400 8.35 0.29 24.15
N THR A 401 8.49 1.08 23.08
CA THR A 401 9.79 1.36 22.44
C THR A 401 10.09 2.86 22.47
N ASN A 402 11.36 3.23 22.64
CA ASN A 402 11.85 4.61 22.46
C ASN A 402 11.89 5.02 20.98
N ALA A 403 10.90 4.61 20.18
CA ALA A 403 10.83 4.99 18.78
C ALA A 403 10.58 6.49 18.69
N LEU A 404 11.52 7.22 18.11
CA LEU A 404 11.30 8.59 17.67
C LEU A 404 10.16 8.57 16.63
N ALA A 405 9.03 9.16 16.99
CA ALA A 405 7.84 9.29 16.12
C ALA A 405 8.03 10.45 15.12
N SER A 406 9.20 10.58 14.51
CA SER A 406 9.51 11.71 13.64
C SER A 406 10.40 11.30 12.47
N SER A 407 10.12 11.84 11.31
CA SER A 407 11.06 11.88 10.20
C SER A 407 12.04 13.04 10.40
N ILE A 408 13.24 12.89 9.86
CA ILE A 408 14.26 13.94 9.84
C ILE A 408 14.42 14.39 8.39
N VAL A 409 14.34 15.69 8.14
CA VAL A 409 14.72 16.28 6.86
C VAL A 409 16.19 16.65 6.93
N LEU A 410 17.02 16.02 6.11
CA LEU A 410 18.41 16.35 5.93
C LEU A 410 18.53 17.39 4.82
N VAL A 411 19.24 18.47 5.08
CA VAL A 411 19.52 19.54 4.10
C VAL A 411 20.93 19.40 3.62
N LEU A 412 21.10 19.12 2.32
CA LEU A 412 22.38 18.82 1.71
C LEU A 412 22.80 19.96 0.79
N ARG A 413 24.08 20.35 0.87
CA ARG A 413 24.72 21.24 -0.12
C ARG A 413 25.95 20.58 -0.72
N PRO A 414 26.30 20.88 -1.97
CA PRO A 414 27.56 20.46 -2.55
C PRO A 414 28.75 20.83 -1.64
N ARG A 415 29.57 19.84 -1.28
CA ARG A 415 30.78 20.09 -0.52
C ARG A 415 31.76 20.84 -1.39
N PRO A 416 32.31 22.00 -0.98
CA PRO A 416 33.39 22.69 -1.69
C PRO A 416 34.63 21.79 -1.81
N GLU A 417 35.37 21.93 -2.92
CA GLU A 417 36.61 21.14 -3.13
C GLU A 417 37.70 21.49 -2.11
N ASP A 418 37.74 22.74 -1.67
CA ASP A 418 38.63 23.28 -0.67
C ASP A 418 38.15 23.13 0.77
N ALA A 419 37.06 22.38 0.99
CA ALA A 419 36.50 22.20 2.33
C ALA A 419 37.53 21.57 3.27
N PRO A 420 37.76 22.14 4.47
CA PRO A 420 38.75 21.66 5.42
C PRO A 420 38.45 20.22 5.85
N ILE A 421 39.53 19.44 5.97
CA ILE A 421 39.50 18.10 6.54
C ILE A 421 39.84 18.21 8.02
N ILE A 422 38.99 17.67 8.87
CA ILE A 422 39.21 17.60 10.31
C ILE A 422 39.47 16.15 10.72
N ASP A 423 40.42 15.90 11.58
CA ASP A 423 40.65 14.58 12.16
C ASP A 423 39.66 14.30 13.33
N ARG A 424 39.64 13.05 13.79
CA ARG A 424 38.76 12.64 14.88
C ARG A 424 38.94 13.48 16.17
N ARG A 425 40.18 13.92 16.45
CA ARG A 425 40.50 14.73 17.64
C ARG A 425 39.95 16.15 17.51
N GLY A 426 40.02 16.72 16.31
CA GLY A 426 39.43 18.03 16.02
C GLY A 426 37.90 18.01 16.06
N LEU A 427 37.24 16.90 15.66
CA LEU A 427 35.80 16.74 15.72
C LEU A 427 35.28 16.59 17.15
N MET A 428 36.12 16.14 18.09
CA MET A 428 35.75 15.91 19.51
C MET A 428 36.01 17.14 20.40
N ARG A 429 36.54 18.23 19.84
CA ARG A 429 36.71 19.54 20.49
C ARG A 429 35.55 20.48 20.12
#